data_793cabb6358e8b20b9f897dcd670f367
#
_entry.id   793cabb6358e8b20b9f897dcd670f367
#
_cell.length_a   1.000
_cell.length_b   1.000
_cell.length_c   1.000
_cell.angle_alpha   90.00
_cell.angle_beta   90.00
_cell.angle_gamma   90.00
#
_symmetry.space_group_name_H-M   'P 1'
#
loop_
_entity.id
_entity.type
_entity.pdbx_description
1 polymer ?
#
loop_
_entity_poly.entity_id
_entity_poly.type
_entity_poly.pdbx_seq_one_letter_code
_entity_poly.pdbx_strand_id
1 'polypeptide(L)'
;SEGGLHLVDADNQGAGNGGEEKFVIIPREMLTNASKSDALVKDATKADIGSPDFGIDAPWLVTADYSYNLSNNRVNVNTTGGKGVFAYGGLRMGGEAFYGLNLNNSNNPSMIFAITPATSGFSRMGQIWAKPTKAKIKTSATDTGTNVLVFGGGYDMCYENEGFQVGVTDTTLGDCSNKTSTKGNAVYIINASTGALIWSASAEGSPSKTVNSMTNSIVAGVTTLDRNND
;
A
#
# COMPACT_ATOMS: atom_id res chain seq x y z
N SER A 1 11.99 7.77 11.26
CA SER A 1 12.30 7.63 9.83
C SER A 1 11.92 8.93 9.14
N GLU A 2 12.71 9.36 8.19
CA GLU A 2 12.48 10.59 7.41
C GLU A 2 11.42 10.38 6.31
N GLY A 3 10.52 9.42 6.51
CA GLY A 3 9.39 9.16 5.62
C GLY A 3 9.67 8.25 4.41
N GLY A 4 10.88 7.67 4.32
CA GLY A 4 11.23 6.65 3.34
C GLY A 4 11.01 5.23 3.86
N LEU A 5 11.02 4.26 2.95
CA LEU A 5 11.09 2.83 3.27
C LEU A 5 12.55 2.39 3.26
N HIS A 6 13.08 2.00 4.41
CA HIS A 6 14.47 1.60 4.58
C HIS A 6 14.62 0.08 4.55
N LEU A 7 15.59 -0.43 3.82
CA LEU A 7 16.07 -1.80 3.94
C LEU A 7 17.41 -1.80 4.66
N VAL A 8 17.48 -2.51 5.79
CA VAL A 8 18.66 -2.60 6.62
C VAL A 8 19.12 -4.06 6.66
N ASP A 9 20.41 -4.29 6.56
CA ASP A 9 21.01 -5.61 6.71
C ASP A 9 20.91 -6.05 8.18
N ALA A 10 20.26 -7.18 8.41
CA ALA A 10 20.11 -7.76 9.75
C ALA A 10 21.18 -8.84 10.04
N ASP A 11 22.07 -9.14 9.09
CA ASP A 11 23.09 -10.17 9.26
C ASP A 11 24.25 -9.66 10.14
N ASN A 12 24.45 -10.31 11.27
CA ASN A 12 25.59 -10.07 12.14
C ASN A 12 26.58 -11.27 12.11
N GLN A 13 26.40 -12.23 11.18
CA GLN A 13 27.20 -13.46 11.10
C GLN A 13 28.47 -13.25 10.26
N GLY A 14 29.48 -12.60 10.81
CA GLY A 14 30.85 -12.79 10.40
C GLY A 14 31.48 -11.80 9.41
N ALA A 15 30.74 -10.97 8.72
CA ALA A 15 31.30 -9.99 7.78
C ALA A 15 31.22 -8.53 8.26
N GLY A 16 30.63 -8.28 9.41
CA GLY A 16 30.71 -6.98 10.05
C GLY A 16 29.79 -5.88 9.53
N ASN A 17 28.79 -6.21 8.71
CA ASN A 17 27.91 -5.22 8.06
C ASN A 17 26.47 -5.21 8.62
N GLY A 18 26.21 -5.90 9.73
CA GLY A 18 24.89 -5.83 10.38
C GLY A 18 24.54 -4.40 10.78
N GLY A 19 23.34 -3.96 10.43
CA GLY A 19 22.87 -2.60 10.61
C GLY A 19 23.17 -1.65 9.45
N GLU A 20 23.86 -2.11 8.39
CA GLU A 20 24.09 -1.29 7.21
C GLU A 20 22.78 -1.08 6.44
N GLU A 21 22.46 0.17 6.12
CA GLU A 21 21.36 0.50 5.24
C GLU A 21 21.74 0.14 3.79
N LYS A 22 20.94 -0.74 3.17
CA LYS A 22 21.16 -1.17 1.78
C LYS A 22 20.56 -0.20 0.79
N PHE A 23 19.37 0.33 1.09
CA PHE A 23 18.71 1.37 0.30
C PHE A 23 17.57 2.05 1.05
N VAL A 24 17.18 3.21 0.55
CA VAL A 24 15.96 3.94 0.93
C VAL A 24 15.11 4.14 -0.32
N ILE A 25 13.81 3.86 -0.21
CA ILE A 25 12.82 4.18 -1.25
C ILE A 25 12.00 5.36 -0.77
N ILE A 26 12.00 6.42 -1.58
CA ILE A 26 11.18 7.61 -1.38
C ILE A 26 10.11 7.64 -2.47
N PRO A 27 8.81 7.64 -2.11
CA PRO A 27 7.74 7.70 -3.09
C PRO A 27 7.77 8.99 -3.90
N ARG A 28 7.38 8.89 -5.17
CA ARG A 28 7.32 10.05 -6.07
C ARG A 28 6.41 11.15 -5.52
N GLU A 29 5.30 10.78 -4.88
CA GLU A 29 4.33 11.70 -4.29
C GLU A 29 4.95 12.63 -3.24
N MET A 30 5.98 12.15 -2.55
CA MET A 30 6.75 12.97 -1.60
C MET A 30 7.70 13.93 -2.32
N LEU A 31 8.29 13.51 -3.43
CA LEU A 31 9.25 14.33 -4.18
C LEU A 31 8.58 15.41 -5.04
N THR A 32 7.34 15.17 -5.47
CA THR A 32 6.59 16.11 -6.33
C THR A 32 5.71 17.08 -5.56
N ASN A 33 5.56 16.92 -4.26
CA ASN A 33 4.87 17.84 -3.36
C ASN A 33 5.90 18.70 -2.63
N ALA A 34 5.86 20.02 -2.81
CA ALA A 34 6.87 20.93 -2.27
C ALA A 34 7.00 20.86 -0.75
N SER A 35 5.88 20.84 0.00
CA SER A 35 5.91 20.74 1.46
C SER A 35 6.55 19.45 1.92
N LYS A 36 6.20 18.32 1.28
CA LYS A 36 6.74 17.00 1.64
C LYS A 36 8.22 16.88 1.26
N SER A 37 8.62 17.39 0.09
CA SER A 37 10.03 17.38 -0.29
C SER A 37 10.89 18.28 0.62
N ASP A 38 10.35 19.41 1.03
CA ASP A 38 10.99 20.29 2.01
C ASP A 38 11.18 19.60 3.38
N ALA A 39 10.20 18.79 3.79
CA ALA A 39 10.30 18.02 5.03
C ALA A 39 11.43 16.97 5.00
N LEU A 40 11.72 16.38 3.81
CA LEU A 40 12.82 15.42 3.64
C LEU A 40 14.21 16.06 3.75
N VAL A 41 14.34 17.35 3.41
CA VAL A 41 15.60 18.09 3.45
C VAL A 41 15.64 19.13 4.58
N LYS A 42 14.68 19.07 5.49
CA LYS A 42 14.52 20.06 6.56
C LYS A 42 15.74 20.08 7.46
N ASP A 43 16.45 21.18 7.42
CA ASP A 43 17.46 21.50 8.41
C ASP A 43 16.79 21.72 9.77
N ALA A 44 17.34 21.12 10.81
CA ALA A 44 16.87 21.26 12.21
C ALA A 44 16.82 22.74 12.68
N THR A 45 17.42 23.66 11.94
CA THR A 45 17.39 25.10 12.22
C THR A 45 16.13 25.81 11.70
N LYS A 46 15.32 25.19 10.81
CA LYS A 46 14.05 25.74 10.41
C LYS A 46 13.02 25.60 11.52
N ALA A 47 12.75 26.71 12.18
CA ALA A 47 11.79 26.82 13.28
C ALA A 47 10.32 26.76 12.84
N ASP A 48 10.04 26.43 11.59
CA ASP A 48 8.68 26.30 11.12
C ASP A 48 8.12 24.95 11.52
N ILE A 49 7.45 24.96 12.64
CA ILE A 49 6.66 23.86 13.21
C ILE A 49 5.22 23.90 12.68
N GLY A 50 5.01 24.39 11.44
CA GLY A 50 3.72 24.26 10.75
C GLY A 50 3.17 22.84 10.78
N SER A 51 2.11 22.58 10.11
CA SER A 51 1.52 21.23 10.05
C SER A 51 2.58 20.18 9.70
N PRO A 52 2.70 19.09 10.45
CA PRO A 52 3.70 18.08 10.19
C PRO A 52 3.46 17.45 8.81
N ASP A 53 4.51 17.36 8.01
CA ASP A 53 4.49 16.60 6.77
C ASP A 53 4.82 15.13 7.05
N PHE A 54 4.06 14.25 6.41
CA PHE A 54 4.19 12.81 6.59
C PHE A 54 4.79 12.16 5.33
N GLY A 55 5.73 11.26 5.54
CA GLY A 55 6.18 10.34 4.53
C GLY A 55 5.45 9.00 4.60
N ILE A 56 6.15 7.90 4.31
CA ILE A 56 5.60 6.55 4.50
C ILE A 56 5.47 6.29 6.01
N ASP A 57 4.25 6.15 6.48
CA ASP A 57 3.94 5.77 7.87
C ASP A 57 2.94 4.60 7.95
N ALA A 58 2.59 4.00 6.81
CA ALA A 58 1.76 2.81 6.74
C ALA A 58 2.55 1.52 7.05
N PRO A 59 1.90 0.48 7.59
CA PRO A 59 2.49 -0.84 7.69
C PRO A 59 2.56 -1.50 6.30
N TRP A 60 3.70 -2.10 5.97
CA TRP A 60 3.91 -2.85 4.73
C TRP A 60 3.86 -4.35 4.94
N LEU A 61 3.31 -5.06 3.96
CA LEU A 61 3.37 -6.52 3.89
C LEU A 61 4.66 -6.92 3.18
N VAL A 62 5.53 -7.65 3.86
CA VAL A 62 6.67 -8.31 3.21
C VAL A 62 6.36 -9.80 3.10
N THR A 63 6.58 -10.37 1.92
CA THR A 63 6.45 -11.80 1.65
C THR A 63 7.75 -12.35 1.12
N ALA A 64 8.11 -13.56 1.53
CA ALA A 64 9.30 -14.25 1.04
C ALA A 64 8.97 -15.71 0.74
N ASP A 65 9.43 -16.19 -0.40
CA ASP A 65 9.37 -17.60 -0.75
C ASP A 65 10.73 -18.24 -0.45
N TYR A 66 10.74 -19.37 0.21
CA TYR A 66 11.95 -20.07 0.61
C TYR A 66 12.05 -21.44 -0.04
N SER A 67 13.27 -21.89 -0.25
CA SER A 67 13.62 -23.29 -0.59
C SER A 67 14.66 -23.81 0.39
N TYR A 68 14.52 -25.08 0.80
CA TYR A 68 15.51 -25.73 1.61
C TYR A 68 16.53 -26.45 0.71
N ASN A 69 17.80 -26.17 0.93
CA ASN A 69 18.89 -26.81 0.21
C ASN A 69 19.45 -27.96 1.07
N LEU A 70 19.17 -29.19 0.65
CA LEU A 70 19.59 -30.42 1.36
C LEU A 70 21.10 -30.60 1.38
N SER A 71 21.83 -30.08 0.39
CA SER A 71 23.28 -30.31 0.28
C SER A 71 24.10 -29.50 1.28
N ASN A 72 23.57 -28.39 1.77
CA ASN A 72 24.27 -27.52 2.74
C ASN A 72 23.42 -27.22 4.00
N ASN A 73 22.24 -27.84 4.12
CA ASN A 73 21.31 -27.64 5.21
C ASN A 73 20.92 -26.17 5.46
N ARG A 74 20.76 -25.40 4.39
CA ARG A 74 20.40 -23.98 4.46
C ARG A 74 19.05 -23.70 3.82
N VAL A 75 18.34 -22.73 4.37
CA VAL A 75 17.16 -22.13 3.76
C VAL A 75 17.63 -20.94 2.91
N ASN A 76 17.27 -20.96 1.64
CA ASN A 76 17.58 -19.88 0.70
C ASN A 76 16.30 -19.25 0.18
N VAL A 77 16.33 -17.97 -0.19
CA VAL A 77 15.24 -17.34 -0.92
C VAL A 77 15.09 -18.04 -2.27
N ASN A 78 13.85 -18.44 -2.59
CA ASN A 78 13.52 -19.03 -3.88
C ASN A 78 13.00 -17.92 -4.81
N THR A 79 13.74 -17.63 -5.88
CA THR A 79 13.37 -16.60 -6.87
C THR A 79 12.89 -17.18 -8.20
N THR A 80 12.68 -18.50 -8.28
CA THR A 80 12.27 -19.18 -9.51
C THR A 80 10.76 -19.16 -9.70
N GLY A 81 10.31 -18.94 -10.94
CA GLY A 81 8.88 -19.06 -11.29
C GLY A 81 7.98 -18.00 -10.65
N GLY A 82 8.45 -16.76 -10.56
CA GLY A 82 7.68 -15.65 -9.99
C GLY A 82 7.64 -15.64 -8.46
N LYS A 83 8.46 -16.45 -7.81
CA LYS A 83 8.70 -16.45 -6.37
C LYS A 83 9.77 -15.43 -6.01
N GLY A 84 9.86 -15.08 -4.73
CA GLY A 84 10.89 -14.15 -4.26
C GLY A 84 10.52 -13.41 -2.99
N VAL A 85 11.19 -12.29 -2.79
CA VAL A 85 10.92 -11.34 -1.74
C VAL A 85 10.22 -10.12 -2.34
N PHE A 86 9.04 -9.83 -1.81
CA PHE A 86 8.21 -8.72 -2.28
C PHE A 86 7.69 -7.92 -1.11
N ALA A 87 7.56 -6.60 -1.29
CA ALA A 87 6.94 -5.71 -0.31
C ALA A 87 5.78 -4.94 -0.95
N TYR A 88 4.69 -4.80 -0.19
CA TYR A 88 3.47 -4.14 -0.64
C TYR A 88 2.92 -3.23 0.44
N GLY A 89 2.57 -2.01 0.10
CA GLY A 89 2.01 -1.08 1.08
C GLY A 89 1.59 0.25 0.50
N GLY A 90 0.79 0.96 1.28
CA GLY A 90 0.40 2.34 1.02
C GLY A 90 1.32 3.34 1.69
N LEU A 91 0.92 4.59 1.65
CA LEU A 91 1.68 5.70 2.25
C LEU A 91 1.05 6.21 3.54
N ARG A 92 -0.21 5.87 3.84
CA ARG A 92 -1.02 6.44 4.91
C ARG A 92 -1.07 7.96 4.76
N MET A 93 -0.65 8.74 5.77
CA MET A 93 -0.64 10.20 5.71
C MET A 93 0.32 10.75 4.63
N GLY A 94 1.24 9.94 4.14
CA GLY A 94 2.16 10.30 3.06
C GLY A 94 1.49 10.55 1.71
N GLY A 95 0.31 10.00 1.46
CA GLY A 95 -0.42 10.21 0.21
C GLY A 95 -1.33 9.07 -0.22
N GLU A 96 -1.99 9.28 -1.35
CA GLU A 96 -2.95 8.35 -1.94
C GLU A 96 -2.25 7.47 -3.00
N ALA A 97 -1.32 6.62 -2.55
CA ALA A 97 -0.65 5.67 -3.44
C ALA A 97 -0.48 4.31 -2.78
N PHE A 98 -0.40 3.26 -3.60
CA PHE A 98 -0.14 1.89 -3.20
C PHE A 98 0.92 1.28 -4.11
N TYR A 99 1.96 0.73 -3.51
CA TYR A 99 3.16 0.24 -4.20
C TYR A 99 3.36 -1.26 -4.03
N GLY A 100 3.92 -1.88 -5.07
CA GLY A 100 4.53 -3.20 -5.03
C GLY A 100 6.00 -3.13 -5.42
N LEU A 101 6.86 -3.75 -4.62
CA LEU A 101 8.30 -3.75 -4.79
C LEU A 101 8.83 -5.19 -4.91
N ASN A 102 9.78 -5.40 -5.81
CA ASN A 102 10.58 -6.60 -5.91
C ASN A 102 11.92 -6.37 -5.21
N LEU A 103 12.17 -7.16 -4.17
CA LEU A 103 13.36 -7.08 -3.32
C LEU A 103 14.30 -8.27 -3.53
N ASN A 104 14.17 -9.04 -4.61
CA ASN A 104 15.01 -10.19 -4.91
C ASN A 104 16.50 -9.83 -5.04
N ASN A 105 16.80 -8.62 -5.47
CA ASN A 105 18.12 -8.03 -5.41
C ASN A 105 18.12 -6.91 -4.38
N SER A 106 18.67 -7.19 -3.19
CA SER A 106 18.71 -6.24 -2.08
C SER A 106 19.56 -5.00 -2.35
N ASN A 107 20.46 -5.05 -3.33
CA ASN A 107 21.29 -3.90 -3.72
C ASN A 107 20.65 -3.07 -4.86
N ASN A 108 19.63 -3.59 -5.53
CA ASN A 108 18.95 -2.93 -6.62
C ASN A 108 17.46 -3.34 -6.64
N PRO A 109 16.66 -2.88 -5.70
CA PRO A 109 15.22 -3.14 -5.66
C PRO A 109 14.55 -2.52 -6.89
N SER A 110 13.43 -3.12 -7.31
CA SER A 110 12.65 -2.60 -8.43
C SER A 110 11.19 -2.45 -8.08
N MET A 111 10.55 -1.43 -8.67
CA MET A 111 9.11 -1.24 -8.55
C MET A 111 8.39 -2.22 -9.48
N ILE A 112 7.40 -2.94 -8.95
CA ILE A 112 6.51 -3.80 -9.72
C ILE A 112 5.36 -2.95 -10.26
N PHE A 113 4.73 -2.17 -9.39
CA PHE A 113 3.64 -1.26 -9.73
C PHE A 113 3.56 -0.10 -8.74
N ALA A 114 2.96 0.99 -9.23
CA ALA A 114 2.46 2.10 -8.42
C ALA A 114 1.00 2.36 -8.84
N ILE A 115 0.08 2.35 -7.88
CA ILE A 115 -1.34 2.57 -8.07
C ILE A 115 -1.72 3.85 -7.35
N THR A 116 -2.44 4.73 -8.03
CA THR A 116 -2.99 5.98 -7.48
C THR A 116 -4.46 6.11 -7.86
N PRO A 117 -5.20 7.08 -7.32
CA PRO A 117 -6.58 7.33 -7.76
C PRO A 117 -6.71 7.64 -9.26
N ALA A 118 -5.64 8.09 -9.93
CA ALA A 118 -5.60 8.30 -11.38
C ALA A 118 -5.45 7.00 -12.18
N THR A 119 -5.08 5.90 -11.54
CA THR A 119 -5.01 4.58 -12.18
C THR A 119 -6.42 4.09 -12.47
N SER A 120 -6.65 3.59 -13.69
CA SER A 120 -7.98 3.09 -14.10
C SER A 120 -8.53 2.05 -13.13
N GLY A 121 -9.77 2.23 -12.69
CA GLY A 121 -10.45 1.36 -11.72
C GLY A 121 -10.19 1.70 -10.24
N PHE A 122 -9.31 2.67 -9.94
CA PHE A 122 -8.94 3.04 -8.57
C PHE A 122 -9.38 4.45 -8.15
N SER A 123 -10.31 5.06 -8.88
CA SER A 123 -10.78 6.44 -8.62
C SER A 123 -11.32 6.66 -7.20
N ARG A 124 -11.73 5.59 -6.52
CA ARG A 124 -12.22 5.63 -5.14
C ARG A 124 -11.15 5.37 -4.08
N MET A 125 -9.89 5.19 -4.49
CA MET A 125 -8.79 4.99 -3.55
C MET A 125 -8.47 6.31 -2.83
N GLY A 126 -8.32 6.24 -1.51
CA GLY A 126 -7.79 7.28 -0.65
C GLY A 126 -6.42 6.87 -0.09
N GLN A 127 -6.10 7.33 1.10
CA GLN A 127 -4.87 6.98 1.79
C GLN A 127 -4.95 5.55 2.35
N ILE A 128 -4.10 4.65 1.88
CA ILE A 128 -4.08 3.25 2.35
C ILE A 128 -3.34 3.16 3.68
N TRP A 129 -4.09 2.87 4.74
CA TRP A 129 -3.58 2.80 6.12
C TRP A 129 -3.25 1.39 6.57
N ALA A 130 -4.00 0.41 6.07
CA ALA A 130 -3.85 -0.98 6.50
C ALA A 130 -2.88 -1.74 5.59
N LYS A 131 -2.21 -2.71 6.20
CA LYS A 131 -1.44 -3.72 5.46
C LYS A 131 -2.38 -4.56 4.58
N PRO A 132 -2.08 -4.80 3.30
CA PRO A 132 -2.89 -5.66 2.45
C PRO A 132 -2.85 -7.10 2.94
N THR A 133 -3.92 -7.85 2.67
CA THR A 133 -3.97 -9.29 2.87
C THR A 133 -3.56 -9.99 1.57
N LYS A 134 -2.55 -10.87 1.63
CA LYS A 134 -2.19 -11.76 0.52
C LYS A 134 -3.09 -12.99 0.55
N ALA A 135 -3.68 -13.30 -0.59
CA ALA A 135 -4.47 -14.51 -0.80
C ALA A 135 -4.11 -15.16 -2.14
N LYS A 136 -4.70 -16.29 -2.42
CA LYS A 136 -4.60 -16.95 -3.71
C LYS A 136 -6.00 -17.26 -4.19
N ILE A 137 -6.33 -16.88 -5.41
CA ILE A 137 -7.62 -17.15 -6.01
C ILE A 137 -7.46 -18.03 -7.25
N LYS A 138 -8.43 -18.90 -7.49
CA LYS A 138 -8.56 -19.66 -8.72
C LYS A 138 -9.77 -19.16 -9.49
N THR A 139 -9.65 -19.09 -10.80
CA THR A 139 -10.73 -18.70 -11.72
C THR A 139 -11.37 -19.91 -12.39
N SER A 140 -10.75 -21.08 -12.27
CA SER A 140 -11.25 -22.36 -12.77
C SER A 140 -10.64 -23.53 -11.99
N ALA A 141 -11.21 -24.72 -12.13
CA ALA A 141 -10.71 -25.94 -11.46
C ALA A 141 -9.29 -26.33 -11.92
N THR A 142 -8.88 -25.95 -13.13
CA THR A 142 -7.54 -26.23 -13.68
C THR A 142 -6.54 -25.10 -13.43
N ASP A 143 -6.98 -23.98 -12.88
CA ASP A 143 -6.12 -22.84 -12.55
C ASP A 143 -5.22 -23.20 -11.38
N THR A 144 -3.92 -22.94 -11.50
CA THR A 144 -2.94 -23.11 -10.40
C THR A 144 -3.09 -22.03 -9.33
N GLY A 145 -3.95 -21.06 -9.59
CA GLY A 145 -4.27 -19.94 -8.72
C GLY A 145 -3.33 -18.75 -8.90
N THR A 146 -3.91 -17.57 -8.80
CA THR A 146 -3.23 -16.29 -8.90
C THR A 146 -3.04 -15.69 -7.52
N ASN A 147 -1.80 -15.29 -7.19
CA ASN A 147 -1.54 -14.54 -5.96
C ASN A 147 -2.17 -13.15 -6.08
N VAL A 148 -2.96 -12.79 -5.10
CA VAL A 148 -3.67 -11.51 -5.05
C VAL A 148 -3.38 -10.76 -3.76
N LEU A 149 -3.58 -9.45 -3.81
CA LEU A 149 -3.61 -8.59 -2.64
C LEU A 149 -5.04 -8.06 -2.50
N VAL A 150 -5.56 -8.12 -1.28
CA VAL A 150 -6.88 -7.61 -0.91
C VAL A 150 -6.71 -6.49 0.10
N PHE A 151 -7.31 -5.33 -0.16
CA PHE A 151 -7.21 -4.17 0.72
C PHE A 151 -8.42 -3.26 0.62
N GLY A 152 -8.68 -2.52 1.70
CA GLY A 152 -9.70 -1.46 1.74
C GLY A 152 -9.21 -0.23 0.98
N GLY A 153 -10.14 0.57 0.52
CA GLY A 153 -9.86 1.77 -0.28
C GLY A 153 -9.11 2.87 0.45
N GLY A 154 -9.03 2.80 1.79
CA GLY A 154 -8.22 3.71 2.60
C GLY A 154 -9.02 4.83 3.25
N TYR A 155 -8.36 5.92 3.63
CA TYR A 155 -8.90 7.02 4.41
C TYR A 155 -9.15 8.25 3.52
N ASP A 156 -10.21 9.00 3.83
CA ASP A 156 -10.49 10.31 3.23
C ASP A 156 -10.08 11.42 4.20
N MET A 157 -9.24 12.35 3.74
CA MET A 157 -8.79 13.48 4.54
C MET A 157 -9.93 14.40 5.02
N CYS A 158 -11.12 14.30 4.45
CA CYS A 158 -12.26 15.06 4.94
C CYS A 158 -12.63 14.74 6.38
N TYR A 159 -12.29 13.55 6.87
CA TYR A 159 -12.49 13.19 8.28
C TYR A 159 -11.59 13.96 9.26
N GLU A 160 -10.57 14.67 8.79
CA GLU A 160 -9.76 15.58 9.62
C GLU A 160 -10.52 16.87 9.96
N ASN A 161 -11.59 17.19 9.22
CA ASN A 161 -12.39 18.36 9.51
C ASN A 161 -13.43 18.05 10.61
N GLU A 162 -13.37 18.79 11.69
CA GLU A 162 -14.37 18.69 12.76
C GLU A 162 -15.77 18.95 12.21
N GLY A 163 -16.69 18.07 12.55
CA GLY A 163 -18.09 18.18 12.08
C GLY A 163 -18.35 17.60 10.68
N PHE A 164 -17.33 17.13 9.94
CA PHE A 164 -17.56 16.49 8.65
C PHE A 164 -18.45 15.23 8.80
N GLN A 165 -19.50 15.19 7.99
CA GLN A 165 -20.39 14.03 7.89
C GLN A 165 -20.81 13.83 6.42
N VAL A 166 -20.87 12.58 5.99
CA VAL A 166 -21.38 12.23 4.65
C VAL A 166 -22.84 12.64 4.54
N GLY A 167 -23.20 13.33 3.46
CA GLY A 167 -24.57 13.80 3.20
C GLY A 167 -24.93 15.13 3.87
N VAL A 168 -24.03 15.70 4.66
CA VAL A 168 -24.26 17.02 5.30
C VAL A 168 -23.60 18.13 4.47
N THR A 169 -24.36 19.20 4.24
CA THR A 169 -23.85 20.40 3.58
C THR A 169 -23.33 21.37 4.65
N ASP A 170 -22.01 21.58 4.64
CA ASP A 170 -21.35 22.60 5.44
C ASP A 170 -20.36 23.34 4.53
N THR A 171 -20.73 24.55 4.12
CA THR A 171 -19.95 25.35 3.18
C THR A 171 -18.59 25.79 3.73
N THR A 172 -18.34 25.67 5.03
CA THR A 172 -17.05 25.97 5.65
C THR A 172 -16.01 24.90 5.37
N LEU A 173 -16.45 23.68 4.96
CA LEU A 173 -15.59 22.53 4.71
C LEU A 173 -15.04 22.48 3.26
N GLY A 174 -15.32 23.46 2.42
CA GLY A 174 -14.81 23.52 1.05
C GLY A 174 -15.15 22.25 0.25
N ASP A 175 -14.15 21.58 -0.31
CA ASP A 175 -14.33 20.36 -1.12
C ASP A 175 -14.88 19.17 -0.33
N CYS A 176 -14.89 19.25 0.98
CA CYS A 176 -15.48 18.23 1.86
C CYS A 176 -16.97 18.45 2.12
N SER A 177 -17.52 19.60 1.70
CA SER A 177 -18.95 19.90 1.84
C SER A 177 -19.82 19.02 0.92
N ASN A 178 -20.99 18.62 1.43
CA ASN A 178 -22.01 17.90 0.65
C ASN A 178 -21.54 16.63 -0.10
N LYS A 179 -20.58 15.91 0.44
CA LYS A 179 -20.17 14.62 -0.13
C LYS A 179 -21.23 13.55 0.12
N THR A 180 -21.66 12.88 -0.93
CA THR A 180 -22.55 11.72 -0.86
C THR A 180 -21.82 10.44 -0.45
N SER A 181 -20.50 10.42 -0.64
CA SER A 181 -19.60 9.33 -0.22
C SER A 181 -18.19 9.88 0.00
N THR A 182 -17.37 9.17 0.77
CA THR A 182 -15.96 9.52 0.95
C THR A 182 -15.07 8.75 0.00
N LYS A 183 -13.86 9.25 -0.26
CA LYS A 183 -12.79 8.42 -0.82
C LYS A 183 -12.52 7.23 0.11
N GLY A 184 -11.92 6.19 -0.44
CA GLY A 184 -11.64 4.99 0.33
C GLY A 184 -12.85 4.09 0.57
N ASN A 185 -14.05 4.45 0.08
CA ASN A 185 -15.25 3.64 0.16
C ASN A 185 -15.24 2.44 -0.83
N ALA A 186 -14.13 1.70 -0.85
CA ALA A 186 -13.92 0.60 -1.78
C ALA A 186 -13.18 -0.57 -1.14
N VAL A 187 -13.34 -1.76 -1.73
CA VAL A 187 -12.47 -2.92 -1.52
C VAL A 187 -11.90 -3.31 -2.87
N TYR A 188 -10.61 -3.57 -2.91
CA TYR A 188 -9.88 -3.95 -4.12
C TYR A 188 -9.24 -5.33 -3.98
N ILE A 189 -9.29 -6.10 -5.08
CA ILE A 189 -8.51 -7.32 -5.28
C ILE A 189 -7.65 -7.09 -6.53
N ILE A 190 -6.34 -7.14 -6.36
CA ILE A 190 -5.39 -6.93 -7.44
C ILE A 190 -4.46 -8.13 -7.60
N ASN A 191 -3.90 -8.29 -8.79
CA ASN A 191 -2.83 -9.25 -9.03
C ASN A 191 -1.54 -8.79 -8.31
N ALA A 192 -0.99 -9.62 -7.45
CA ALA A 192 0.19 -9.27 -6.65
C ALA A 192 1.46 -9.06 -7.49
N SER A 193 1.53 -9.67 -8.67
CA SER A 193 2.73 -9.60 -9.54
C SER A 193 2.68 -8.46 -10.56
N THR A 194 1.51 -7.82 -10.77
CA THR A 194 1.36 -6.80 -11.80
C THR A 194 0.66 -5.53 -11.33
N GLY A 195 -0.04 -5.56 -10.19
CA GLY A 195 -0.91 -4.49 -9.73
C GLY A 195 -2.23 -4.36 -10.50
N ALA A 196 -2.48 -5.23 -11.49
CA ALA A 196 -3.71 -5.17 -12.29
C ALA A 196 -4.94 -5.43 -11.41
N LEU A 197 -5.98 -4.59 -11.59
CA LEU A 197 -7.25 -4.77 -10.91
C LEU A 197 -7.92 -6.06 -11.41
N ILE A 198 -8.30 -6.93 -10.49
CA ILE A 198 -9.05 -8.15 -10.75
C ILE A 198 -10.52 -7.92 -10.42
N TRP A 199 -10.78 -7.31 -9.26
CA TRP A 199 -12.13 -7.07 -8.79
C TRP A 199 -12.17 -5.92 -7.80
N SER A 200 -13.30 -5.21 -7.77
CA SER A 200 -13.56 -4.16 -6.78
C SER A 200 -15.02 -4.09 -6.40
N ALA A 201 -15.29 -3.61 -5.19
CA ALA A 201 -16.61 -3.20 -4.73
C ALA A 201 -16.56 -1.76 -4.24
N SER A 202 -17.57 -0.98 -4.55
CA SER A 202 -17.77 0.39 -4.07
C SER A 202 -19.20 0.84 -4.37
N ALA A 203 -19.63 1.95 -3.79
CA ALA A 203 -20.89 2.62 -4.20
C ALA A 203 -20.73 3.34 -5.55
N GLU A 204 -19.51 3.77 -5.89
CA GLU A 204 -19.21 4.66 -7.01
C GLU A 204 -17.92 4.25 -7.75
N GLY A 205 -17.60 4.95 -8.86
CA GLY A 205 -16.33 4.77 -9.56
C GLY A 205 -16.28 3.56 -10.50
N SER A 206 -17.44 3.05 -10.95
CA SER A 206 -17.55 1.90 -11.85
C SER A 206 -16.86 0.64 -11.34
N PRO A 207 -17.17 0.18 -10.10
CA PRO A 207 -16.59 -1.04 -9.57
C PRO A 207 -17.12 -2.30 -10.27
N SER A 208 -16.44 -3.43 -10.08
CA SER A 208 -16.93 -4.76 -10.51
C SER A 208 -18.25 -5.12 -9.82
N LYS A 209 -18.46 -4.64 -8.59
CA LYS A 209 -19.69 -4.81 -7.83
C LYS A 209 -20.10 -3.48 -7.18
N THR A 210 -21.24 -2.94 -7.59
CA THR A 210 -21.84 -1.77 -6.94
C THR A 210 -22.50 -2.19 -5.62
N VAL A 211 -22.15 -1.48 -4.54
CA VAL A 211 -22.70 -1.65 -3.20
C VAL A 211 -23.12 -0.27 -2.69
N ASN A 212 -24.37 0.11 -2.91
CA ASN A 212 -24.88 1.47 -2.66
C ASN A 212 -24.74 1.94 -1.20
N SER A 213 -24.70 1.01 -0.25
CA SER A 213 -24.50 1.33 1.18
C SER A 213 -23.04 1.55 1.57
N MET A 214 -22.08 1.33 0.67
CA MET A 214 -20.65 1.52 0.92
C MET A 214 -20.30 3.01 0.69
N THR A 215 -20.70 3.87 1.60
CA THR A 215 -20.52 5.33 1.48
C THR A 215 -19.33 5.86 2.28
N ASN A 216 -18.86 5.11 3.26
CA ASN A 216 -17.75 5.50 4.15
C ASN A 216 -16.45 4.81 3.78
N SER A 217 -15.35 5.44 4.14
CA SER A 217 -13.99 4.91 3.96
C SER A 217 -13.79 3.56 4.66
N ILE A 218 -13.09 2.65 3.98
CA ILE A 218 -12.67 1.34 4.51
C ILE A 218 -11.18 1.43 4.81
N VAL A 219 -10.87 1.83 6.03
CA VAL A 219 -9.51 2.13 6.50
C VAL A 219 -8.82 0.91 7.10
N ALA A 220 -9.60 0.04 7.74
CA ALA A 220 -9.10 -1.16 8.40
C ALA A 220 -8.68 -2.25 7.40
N GLY A 221 -7.89 -3.20 7.89
CA GLY A 221 -7.49 -4.38 7.11
C GLY A 221 -8.69 -5.24 6.71
N VAL A 222 -8.63 -5.78 5.49
CA VAL A 222 -9.63 -6.73 4.97
C VAL A 222 -9.12 -8.14 5.23
N THR A 223 -9.94 -8.95 5.89
CA THR A 223 -9.64 -10.36 6.12
C THR A 223 -10.37 -11.22 5.09
N THR A 224 -9.65 -12.19 4.53
CA THR A 224 -10.22 -13.19 3.62
C THR A 224 -10.54 -14.46 4.38
N LEU A 225 -11.66 -15.10 4.03
CA LEU A 225 -12.08 -16.38 4.56
C LEU A 225 -12.36 -17.32 3.39
N ASP A 226 -11.57 -18.38 3.29
CA ASP A 226 -11.87 -19.51 2.43
C ASP A 226 -12.77 -20.49 3.22
N ARG A 227 -13.99 -20.72 2.73
CA ARG A 227 -14.98 -21.58 3.39
C ARG A 227 -14.92 -23.02 2.93
N ASN A 228 -14.42 -23.27 1.74
CA ASN A 228 -14.51 -24.56 1.06
C ASN A 228 -13.11 -25.16 0.80
N ASN A 229 -12.06 -24.40 0.99
CA ASN A 229 -10.68 -24.78 0.71
C ASN A 229 -10.50 -25.21 -0.78
N ASP A 230 -11.15 -24.50 -1.74
CA ASP A 230 -11.15 -24.77 -3.17
C ASP A 230 -10.39 -23.72 -4.02
#